data_6397c3745644f90c121850f1baf13c5d
#
_entry.id   6397c3745644f90c121850f1baf13c5d
#
_cell.length_a   1.000
_cell.length_b   1.000
_cell.length_c   1.000
_cell.angle_alpha   90.00
_cell.angle_beta   90.00
_cell.angle_gamma   90.00
#
_symmetry.space_group_name_H-M   'P 1'
#
loop_
_entity.id
_entity.type
_entity.pdbx_description
1 polymer ?
#
loop_
_entity_poly.entity_id
_entity_poly.type
_entity_poly.pdbx_seq_one_letter_code
_entity_poly.pdbx_strand_id
1 'polypeptide(L)'
;MSRLSFLTIVLAAVATPAQADVMEIGAAGAQWVAGGTTPAAAAAAPAGLPLLEGDVPQDHLSAPARAQAILPARYQAAVLSLADRFEVSPALIEALVWQESRWREGALSPVGARGLAQLMPGTARELGVNPDDPLANLEGGARYLRQQLDRFDGDIEKALAAYNAGPGRVAQAGGVPRIRETQNYVAAVMGRLSDHSRSDD
;
A
#
# COMPACT_ATOMS: atom_id res chain seq x y z
N MET A 1 49.65 11.35 -49.41
CA MET A 1 49.64 11.41 -47.95
C MET A 1 48.45 12.27 -47.56
N SER A 2 47.30 11.60 -47.35
CA SER A 2 46.02 12.28 -47.08
C SER A 2 45.70 12.24 -45.57
N ARG A 3 45.59 13.40 -44.95
CA ARG A 3 45.23 13.54 -43.52
C ARG A 3 43.72 13.64 -43.39
N LEU A 4 43.10 12.57 -42.83
CA LEU A 4 41.70 12.62 -42.44
C LEU A 4 41.60 13.32 -41.06
N SER A 5 40.92 14.46 -41.01
CA SER A 5 40.55 15.14 -39.77
C SER A 5 39.22 14.59 -39.28
N PHE A 6 39.22 13.92 -38.10
CA PHE A 6 37.99 13.53 -37.40
C PHE A 6 37.41 14.74 -36.66
N LEU A 7 36.21 15.14 -37.05
CA LEU A 7 35.40 16.12 -36.36
C LEU A 7 34.60 15.43 -35.25
N THR A 8 34.96 15.65 -33.99
CA THR A 8 34.24 15.15 -32.84
C THR A 8 33.09 16.10 -32.53
N ILE A 9 31.84 15.64 -32.77
CA ILE A 9 30.65 16.39 -32.38
C ILE A 9 30.33 15.99 -30.92
N VAL A 10 30.49 16.95 -30.00
CA VAL A 10 30.05 16.83 -28.62
C VAL A 10 28.57 17.22 -28.56
N LEU A 11 27.69 16.22 -28.36
CA LEU A 11 26.28 16.47 -28.17
C LEU A 11 26.04 16.79 -26.68
N ALA A 12 25.83 18.06 -26.36
CA ALA A 12 25.44 18.49 -25.02
C ALA A 12 23.96 18.14 -24.79
N ALA A 13 23.71 17.21 -23.91
CA ALA A 13 22.35 16.91 -23.43
C ALA A 13 21.89 18.02 -22.49
N VAL A 14 20.93 18.83 -22.93
CA VAL A 14 20.24 19.80 -22.08
C VAL A 14 19.22 19.06 -21.25
N ALA A 15 19.49 18.89 -19.95
CA ALA A 15 18.52 18.36 -19.00
C ALA A 15 17.46 19.44 -18.75
N THR A 16 16.23 19.22 -19.21
CA THR A 16 15.07 20.03 -18.84
C THR A 16 14.67 19.69 -17.40
N PRO A 17 14.52 20.68 -16.49
CA PRO A 17 14.01 20.42 -15.16
C PRO A 17 12.57 19.90 -15.26
N ALA A 18 12.29 18.77 -14.59
CA ALA A 18 10.94 18.26 -14.45
C ALA A 18 10.14 19.23 -13.57
N GLN A 19 9.14 19.88 -14.15
CA GLN A 19 8.19 20.69 -13.41
C GLN A 19 7.14 19.75 -12.81
N ALA A 20 7.03 19.73 -11.49
CA ALA A 20 5.99 18.98 -10.77
C ALA A 20 4.80 19.92 -10.55
N ASP A 21 3.62 19.56 -11.09
CA ASP A 21 2.37 20.23 -10.77
C ASP A 21 1.96 19.88 -9.34
N VAL A 22 1.54 20.90 -8.57
CA VAL A 22 1.09 20.76 -7.18
C VAL A 22 -0.40 21.04 -7.11
N MET A 23 -1.14 20.19 -6.40
CA MET A 23 -2.56 20.43 -6.12
C MET A 23 -2.69 21.31 -4.89
N GLU A 24 -3.21 22.52 -5.05
CA GLU A 24 -3.59 23.41 -3.95
C GLU A 24 -5.07 23.24 -3.60
N ILE A 25 -5.35 23.08 -2.31
CA ILE A 25 -6.71 23.02 -1.78
C ILE A 25 -6.99 24.33 -1.02
N GLY A 26 -7.75 25.22 -1.64
CA GLY A 26 -8.16 26.48 -1.06
C GLY A 26 -9.66 26.54 -0.77
N ALA A 27 -10.14 27.66 -0.24
CA ALA A 27 -11.56 27.89 0.10
C ALA A 27 -12.54 27.74 -1.10
N ALA A 28 -12.03 27.75 -2.35
CA ALA A 28 -12.81 27.60 -3.57
C ALA A 28 -12.76 26.16 -4.16
N GLY A 29 -12.11 25.21 -3.47
CA GLY A 29 -11.93 23.82 -3.94
C GLY A 29 -10.49 23.47 -4.29
N ALA A 30 -10.28 22.27 -4.85
CA ALA A 30 -8.98 21.78 -5.26
C ALA A 30 -8.65 22.24 -6.69
N GLN A 31 -7.48 22.84 -6.90
CA GLN A 31 -7.02 23.30 -8.20
C GLN A 31 -5.57 22.88 -8.44
N TRP A 32 -5.26 22.43 -9.66
CA TRP A 32 -3.88 22.13 -10.07
C TRP A 32 -3.16 23.43 -10.45
N VAL A 33 -2.01 23.68 -9.81
CA VAL A 33 -1.14 24.82 -10.09
C VAL A 33 0.13 24.32 -10.75
N ALA A 34 0.38 24.79 -11.98
CA ALA A 34 1.60 24.47 -12.70
C ALA A 34 2.81 25.12 -12.02
N GLY A 35 3.85 24.33 -11.73
CA GLY A 35 5.07 24.79 -11.07
C GLY A 35 5.85 25.81 -11.93
N GLY A 36 5.62 27.09 -11.69
CA GLY A 36 6.38 28.19 -12.27
C GLY A 36 7.25 28.87 -11.20
N THR A 37 8.50 29.12 -11.51
CA THR A 37 9.40 29.91 -10.65
C THR A 37 8.98 31.37 -10.63
N THR A 38 8.24 31.81 -9.62
CA THR A 38 8.02 33.22 -9.34
C THR A 38 8.87 33.63 -8.13
N PRO A 39 9.71 34.64 -8.19
CA PRO A 39 10.47 35.11 -7.03
C PRO A 39 9.51 35.73 -6.00
N ALA A 40 9.61 35.30 -4.75
CA ALA A 40 8.84 35.78 -3.64
C ALA A 40 9.06 37.29 -3.42
N ALA A 41 8.05 38.09 -3.72
CA ALA A 41 7.95 39.45 -3.22
C ALA A 41 7.48 39.42 -1.78
N ALA A 42 8.32 39.89 -0.85
CA ALA A 42 7.97 40.03 0.56
C ALA A 42 6.82 41.03 0.70
N ALA A 43 5.62 40.54 1.03
CA ALA A 43 4.52 41.37 1.43
C ALA A 43 4.46 41.44 2.95
N ALA A 44 4.56 42.67 3.47
CA ALA A 44 4.49 43.03 4.90
C ALA A 44 3.14 42.59 5.52
N ALA A 45 3.20 42.01 6.69
CA ALA A 45 2.04 41.68 7.51
C ALA A 45 1.35 42.95 7.99
N PRO A 46 -0.01 43.05 7.89
CA PRO A 46 -0.75 44.05 8.65
C PRO A 46 -0.95 43.58 10.09
N ALA A 47 -0.63 44.50 11.00
CA ALA A 47 -0.82 44.33 12.42
C ALA A 47 -2.31 44.33 12.80
N GLY A 48 -2.67 43.42 13.72
CA GLY A 48 -3.76 43.64 14.70
C GLY A 48 -5.17 43.34 14.20
N LEU A 49 -5.62 42.10 14.42
CA LEU A 49 -7.04 41.81 14.68
C LEU A 49 -7.19 41.24 16.10
N PRO A 50 -8.21 41.69 16.88
CA PRO A 50 -8.40 41.21 18.24
C PRO A 50 -8.83 39.73 18.22
N LEU A 51 -8.24 38.94 19.12
CA LEU A 51 -8.69 37.59 19.46
C LEU A 51 -10.10 37.69 20.03
N LEU A 52 -11.09 37.31 19.25
CA LEU A 52 -12.40 36.95 19.78
C LEU A 52 -12.24 35.57 20.40
N GLU A 53 -12.20 35.54 21.76
CA GLU A 53 -12.49 34.34 22.53
C GLU A 53 -13.95 33.97 22.27
N GLY A 54 -14.17 33.21 21.21
CA GLY A 54 -15.38 32.48 20.93
C GLY A 54 -15.15 31.03 21.29
N ASP A 55 -15.91 30.55 22.25
CA ASP A 55 -16.05 29.15 22.60
C ASP A 55 -16.34 28.36 21.33
N VAL A 56 -15.30 27.71 20.76
CA VAL A 56 -15.44 26.84 19.58
C VAL A 56 -15.99 25.52 20.11
N PRO A 57 -17.24 25.17 19.78
CA PRO A 57 -17.76 23.85 20.17
C PRO A 57 -16.83 22.77 19.68
N GLN A 58 -16.32 21.95 20.58
CA GLN A 58 -15.33 20.88 20.25
C GLN A 58 -15.90 19.74 19.40
N ASP A 59 -17.19 19.81 19.06
CA ASP A 59 -17.89 18.79 18.27
C ASP A 59 -17.60 18.82 16.77
N HIS A 60 -16.79 19.75 16.27
CA HIS A 60 -16.44 19.85 14.84
C HIS A 60 -14.99 19.48 14.51
N LEU A 61 -14.20 19.07 15.49
CA LEU A 61 -12.99 18.31 15.23
C LEU A 61 -13.36 16.84 15.02
N SER A 62 -14.15 16.60 13.99
CA SER A 62 -14.17 15.27 13.37
C SER A 62 -12.74 15.03 12.91
N ALA A 63 -11.92 14.42 13.78
CA ALA A 63 -10.79 13.67 13.28
C ALA A 63 -11.32 12.87 12.11
N PRO A 64 -10.65 12.85 10.92
CA PRO A 64 -11.07 11.98 9.85
C PRO A 64 -11.23 10.62 10.52
N ALA A 65 -12.47 10.12 10.58
CA ALA A 65 -12.74 8.80 11.08
C ALA A 65 -11.81 7.92 10.23
N ARG A 66 -10.65 7.54 10.81
CA ARG A 66 -9.86 6.45 10.29
C ARG A 66 -10.89 5.35 10.25
N ALA A 67 -11.36 5.04 9.05
CA ALA A 67 -12.23 3.92 8.84
C ALA A 67 -11.39 2.73 9.31
N GLN A 68 -11.52 2.40 10.60
CA GLN A 68 -11.04 1.14 11.13
C GLN A 68 -11.77 0.14 10.29
N ALA A 69 -11.06 -0.42 9.34
CA ALA A 69 -11.59 -1.46 8.53
C ALA A 69 -11.77 -2.65 9.45
N ILE A 70 -12.96 -2.73 9.99
CA ILE A 70 -13.38 -3.75 10.91
C ILE A 70 -13.49 -5.03 10.11
N LEU A 71 -12.83 -6.07 10.59
CA LEU A 71 -13.03 -7.44 10.13
C LEU A 71 -14.55 -7.72 10.06
N PRO A 72 -15.12 -8.01 8.88
CA PRO A 72 -16.55 -8.23 8.81
C PRO A 72 -17.00 -9.36 9.72
N ALA A 73 -18.04 -9.15 10.51
CA ALA A 73 -18.51 -10.09 11.54
C ALA A 73 -18.70 -11.51 11.00
N ARG A 74 -19.14 -11.65 9.73
CA ARG A 74 -19.32 -12.94 9.06
C ARG A 74 -18.04 -13.75 8.88
N TYR A 75 -16.86 -13.10 8.87
CA TYR A 75 -15.55 -13.76 8.72
C TYR A 75 -14.79 -13.90 10.04
N GLN A 76 -15.26 -13.31 11.12
CA GLN A 76 -14.54 -13.30 12.40
C GLN A 76 -14.22 -14.71 12.90
N ALA A 77 -15.21 -15.60 12.95
CA ALA A 77 -14.99 -16.96 13.39
C ALA A 77 -14.03 -17.73 12.45
N ALA A 78 -14.15 -17.54 11.15
CA ALA A 78 -13.26 -18.15 10.16
C ALA A 78 -11.82 -17.66 10.34
N VAL A 79 -11.60 -16.35 10.47
CA VAL A 79 -10.26 -15.76 10.66
C VAL A 79 -9.62 -16.31 11.94
N LEU A 80 -10.35 -16.36 13.06
CA LEU A 80 -9.82 -16.89 14.32
C LEU A 80 -9.43 -18.37 14.18
N SER A 81 -10.28 -19.18 13.56
CA SER A 81 -9.99 -20.61 13.31
C SER A 81 -8.79 -20.83 12.39
N LEU A 82 -8.64 -19.99 11.34
CA LEU A 82 -7.50 -20.06 10.41
C LEU A 82 -6.21 -19.55 11.05
N ALA A 83 -6.31 -18.53 11.90
CA ALA A 83 -5.19 -18.01 12.68
C ALA A 83 -4.59 -19.09 13.60
N ASP A 84 -5.45 -19.78 14.33
CA ASP A 84 -5.05 -20.90 15.19
C ASP A 84 -4.47 -22.06 14.36
N ARG A 85 -5.17 -22.49 13.32
CA ARG A 85 -4.77 -23.63 12.47
C ARG A 85 -3.45 -23.43 11.75
N PHE A 86 -3.16 -22.22 11.28
CA PHE A 86 -1.96 -21.91 10.51
C PHE A 86 -0.91 -21.14 11.31
N GLU A 87 -1.13 -20.91 12.61
CA GLU A 87 -0.22 -20.17 13.49
C GLU A 87 0.15 -18.79 12.90
N VAL A 88 -0.87 -18.07 12.42
CA VAL A 88 -0.74 -16.73 11.86
C VAL A 88 -1.62 -15.78 12.67
N SER A 89 -1.10 -14.62 13.04
CA SER A 89 -1.88 -13.61 13.77
C SER A 89 -3.20 -13.27 13.06
N PRO A 90 -4.35 -13.25 13.75
CA PRO A 90 -5.61 -12.78 13.18
C PRO A 90 -5.52 -11.39 12.56
N ALA A 91 -4.78 -10.47 13.20
CA ALA A 91 -4.53 -9.13 12.70
C ALA A 91 -3.74 -9.13 11.38
N LEU A 92 -2.79 -10.06 11.23
CA LEU A 92 -2.02 -10.17 9.99
C LEU A 92 -2.88 -10.72 8.84
N ILE A 93 -3.75 -11.70 9.10
CA ILE A 93 -4.73 -12.20 8.11
C ILE A 93 -5.69 -11.06 7.71
N GLU A 94 -6.19 -10.30 8.68
CA GLU A 94 -7.07 -9.17 8.45
C GLU A 94 -6.40 -8.11 7.58
N ALA A 95 -5.19 -7.68 7.95
CA ALA A 95 -4.44 -6.65 7.23
C ALA A 95 -4.14 -7.07 5.77
N LEU A 96 -3.78 -8.34 5.57
CA LEU A 96 -3.55 -8.91 4.26
C LEU A 96 -4.83 -8.87 3.41
N VAL A 97 -5.95 -9.45 3.90
CA VAL A 97 -7.20 -9.52 3.14
C VAL A 97 -7.76 -8.13 2.84
N TRP A 98 -7.60 -7.21 3.79
CA TRP A 98 -7.94 -5.82 3.52
C TRP A 98 -7.12 -5.23 2.38
N GLN A 99 -5.82 -5.45 2.34
CA GLN A 99 -4.94 -4.96 1.28
C GLN A 99 -5.29 -5.59 -0.06
N GLU A 100 -5.63 -6.89 -0.08
CA GLU A 100 -5.92 -7.64 -1.30
C GLU A 100 -7.27 -7.26 -1.92
N SER A 101 -8.33 -7.24 -1.14
CA SER A 101 -9.69 -7.11 -1.70
C SER A 101 -10.57 -6.10 -0.99
N ARG A 102 -10.17 -5.58 0.16
CA ARG A 102 -11.06 -4.86 1.09
C ARG A 102 -12.29 -5.69 1.46
N TRP A 103 -12.08 -6.97 1.69
CA TRP A 103 -13.14 -7.95 2.01
C TRP A 103 -14.20 -8.13 0.91
N ARG A 104 -13.87 -7.83 -0.35
CA ARG A 104 -14.78 -8.05 -1.49
C ARG A 104 -14.63 -9.48 -2.00
N GLU A 105 -15.67 -10.30 -1.80
CA GLU A 105 -15.70 -11.72 -2.19
C GLU A 105 -15.48 -11.93 -3.69
N GLY A 106 -16.11 -11.11 -4.52
CA GLY A 106 -16.00 -11.18 -5.97
C GLY A 106 -14.87 -10.35 -6.57
N ALA A 107 -13.84 -9.99 -5.80
CA ALA A 107 -12.72 -9.21 -6.33
C ALA A 107 -11.98 -10.00 -7.41
N LEU A 108 -11.75 -9.34 -8.55
CA LEU A 108 -11.00 -9.88 -9.69
C LEU A 108 -9.99 -8.82 -10.14
N SER A 109 -8.71 -9.18 -10.13
CA SER A 109 -7.66 -8.29 -10.61
C SER A 109 -7.50 -8.37 -12.14
N PRO A 110 -6.87 -7.37 -12.79
CA PRO A 110 -6.58 -7.41 -14.22
C PRO A 110 -5.70 -8.59 -14.65
N VAL A 111 -4.91 -9.14 -13.71
CA VAL A 111 -4.02 -10.29 -13.95
C VAL A 111 -4.65 -11.62 -13.55
N GLY A 112 -5.93 -11.62 -13.14
CA GLY A 112 -6.71 -12.81 -12.85
C GLY A 112 -6.63 -13.32 -11.41
N ALA A 113 -6.08 -12.57 -10.46
CA ALA A 113 -6.17 -12.91 -9.04
C ALA A 113 -7.63 -12.76 -8.54
N ARG A 114 -8.08 -13.67 -7.67
CA ARG A 114 -9.50 -13.82 -7.31
C ARG A 114 -9.75 -13.84 -5.81
N GLY A 115 -10.91 -13.30 -5.45
CA GLY A 115 -11.53 -13.44 -4.14
C GLY A 115 -10.90 -12.59 -3.04
N LEU A 116 -11.21 -12.95 -1.80
CA LEU A 116 -10.83 -12.20 -0.59
C LEU A 116 -9.32 -12.01 -0.47
N ALA A 117 -8.55 -13.08 -0.69
CA ALA A 117 -7.10 -13.13 -0.56
C ALA A 117 -6.36 -13.01 -1.91
N GLN A 118 -7.08 -12.65 -2.98
CA GLN A 118 -6.55 -12.43 -4.34
C GLN A 118 -5.60 -13.54 -4.81
N LEU A 119 -6.05 -14.79 -4.68
CA LEU A 119 -5.26 -15.93 -5.13
C LEU A 119 -5.18 -15.99 -6.66
N MET A 120 -3.95 -16.12 -7.17
CA MET A 120 -3.74 -16.45 -8.58
C MET A 120 -4.28 -17.84 -8.88
N PRO A 121 -4.84 -18.10 -10.10
CA PRO A 121 -5.37 -19.42 -10.46
C PRO A 121 -4.35 -20.56 -10.31
N GLY A 122 -3.06 -20.30 -10.54
CA GLY A 122 -1.97 -21.25 -10.32
C GLY A 122 -1.86 -21.63 -8.84
N THR A 123 -1.75 -20.60 -7.98
CA THR A 123 -1.65 -20.77 -6.52
C THR A 123 -2.88 -21.48 -5.94
N ALA A 124 -4.09 -21.08 -6.35
CA ALA A 124 -5.32 -21.73 -5.90
C ALA A 124 -5.33 -23.23 -6.24
N ARG A 125 -4.86 -23.59 -7.43
CA ARG A 125 -4.75 -24.97 -7.88
C ARG A 125 -3.70 -25.77 -7.09
N GLU A 126 -2.53 -25.20 -6.83
CA GLU A 126 -1.47 -25.79 -6.00
C GLU A 126 -1.95 -26.02 -4.56
N LEU A 127 -2.75 -25.09 -4.04
CA LEU A 127 -3.36 -25.21 -2.72
C LEU A 127 -4.60 -26.14 -2.71
N GLY A 128 -5.15 -26.52 -3.86
CA GLY A 128 -6.34 -27.34 -3.95
C GLY A 128 -7.61 -26.64 -3.46
N VAL A 129 -7.71 -25.32 -3.59
CA VAL A 129 -8.86 -24.52 -3.18
C VAL A 129 -9.61 -23.94 -4.37
N ASN A 130 -10.93 -23.78 -4.23
CA ASN A 130 -11.74 -23.03 -5.16
C ASN A 130 -11.59 -21.53 -4.87
N PRO A 131 -10.96 -20.72 -5.74
CA PRO A 131 -10.75 -19.29 -5.47
C PRO A 131 -12.04 -18.45 -5.55
N ASP A 132 -13.12 -19.00 -6.08
CA ASP A 132 -14.42 -18.33 -6.19
C ASP A 132 -15.33 -18.62 -4.97
N ASP A 133 -14.93 -19.56 -4.09
CA ASP A 133 -15.56 -19.78 -2.78
C ASP A 133 -14.87 -18.88 -1.73
N PRO A 134 -15.61 -17.95 -1.08
CA PRO A 134 -15.00 -16.99 -0.17
C PRO A 134 -14.25 -17.62 1.01
N LEU A 135 -14.79 -18.68 1.59
CA LEU A 135 -14.15 -19.34 2.76
C LEU A 135 -12.96 -20.18 2.32
N ALA A 136 -13.06 -20.90 1.21
CA ALA A 136 -11.93 -21.65 0.65
C ALA A 136 -10.80 -20.71 0.18
N ASN A 137 -11.15 -19.54 -0.38
CA ASN A 137 -10.21 -18.50 -0.77
C ASN A 137 -9.48 -17.91 0.44
N LEU A 138 -10.20 -17.60 1.51
CA LEU A 138 -9.63 -17.09 2.76
C LEU A 138 -8.69 -18.13 3.39
N GLU A 139 -9.10 -19.40 3.45
CA GLU A 139 -8.25 -20.51 3.92
C GLU A 139 -6.98 -20.63 3.06
N GLY A 140 -7.13 -20.61 1.74
CA GLY A 140 -6.01 -20.66 0.81
C GLY A 140 -5.03 -19.50 1.01
N GLY A 141 -5.54 -18.27 1.24
CA GLY A 141 -4.74 -17.10 1.53
C GLY A 141 -3.94 -17.23 2.83
N ALA A 142 -4.59 -17.64 3.92
CA ALA A 142 -3.94 -17.85 5.21
C ALA A 142 -2.85 -18.93 5.13
N ARG A 143 -3.14 -20.05 4.46
CA ARG A 143 -2.18 -21.15 4.24
C ARG A 143 -1.00 -20.71 3.37
N TYR A 144 -1.25 -19.95 2.30
CA TYR A 144 -0.18 -19.43 1.45
C TYR A 144 0.72 -18.42 2.19
N LEU A 145 0.12 -17.56 3.02
CA LEU A 145 0.88 -16.66 3.88
C LEU A 145 1.77 -17.44 4.87
N ARG A 146 1.24 -18.49 5.53
CA ARG A 146 2.04 -19.36 6.40
C ARG A 146 3.23 -19.97 5.67
N GLN A 147 3.01 -20.49 4.47
CA GLN A 147 4.08 -21.03 3.64
C GLN A 147 5.18 -19.99 3.32
N GLN A 148 4.80 -18.73 3.13
CA GLN A 148 5.80 -17.68 2.93
C GLN A 148 6.53 -17.32 4.23
N LEU A 149 5.84 -17.28 5.37
CA LEU A 149 6.47 -17.10 6.68
C LEU A 149 7.48 -18.21 6.97
N ASP A 150 7.12 -19.46 6.74
CA ASP A 150 8.02 -20.62 6.91
C ASP A 150 9.26 -20.52 6.00
N ARG A 151 9.04 -20.10 4.75
CA ARG A 151 10.12 -19.98 3.77
C ARG A 151 11.15 -18.91 4.12
N PHE A 152 10.73 -17.87 4.83
CA PHE A 152 11.56 -16.72 5.20
C PHE A 152 11.77 -16.59 6.71
N ASP A 153 11.79 -17.72 7.43
CA ASP A 153 12.14 -17.81 8.85
C ASP A 153 11.32 -16.86 9.75
N GLY A 154 10.04 -16.64 9.41
CA GLY A 154 9.13 -15.76 10.14
C GLY A 154 9.28 -14.27 9.82
N ASP A 155 10.15 -13.87 8.90
CA ASP A 155 10.30 -12.48 8.45
C ASP A 155 9.02 -12.04 7.72
N ILE A 156 8.21 -11.23 8.41
CA ILE A 156 6.89 -10.80 7.94
C ILE A 156 7.02 -9.95 6.66
N GLU A 157 8.00 -9.05 6.58
CA GLU A 157 8.16 -8.20 5.40
C GLU A 157 8.51 -9.00 4.15
N LYS A 158 9.43 -9.98 4.29
CA LYS A 158 9.78 -10.90 3.19
C LYS A 158 8.61 -11.81 2.83
N ALA A 159 7.85 -12.30 3.82
CA ALA A 159 6.67 -13.14 3.57
C ALA A 159 5.58 -12.37 2.80
N LEU A 160 5.31 -11.13 3.20
CA LEU A 160 4.37 -10.25 2.48
C LEU A 160 4.85 -9.91 1.07
N ALA A 161 6.14 -9.60 0.92
CA ALA A 161 6.73 -9.37 -0.39
C ALA A 161 6.63 -10.61 -1.29
N ALA A 162 6.82 -11.81 -0.71
CA ALA A 162 6.70 -13.09 -1.42
C ALA A 162 5.24 -13.41 -1.80
N TYR A 163 4.31 -13.08 -0.93
CA TYR A 163 2.88 -13.20 -1.22
C TYR A 163 2.50 -12.38 -2.47
N ASN A 164 2.94 -11.12 -2.52
CA ASN A 164 2.64 -10.19 -3.61
C ASN A 164 3.45 -10.47 -4.89
N ALA A 165 4.78 -10.56 -4.78
CA ALA A 165 5.69 -10.61 -5.93
C ALA A 165 6.15 -12.03 -6.31
N GLY A 166 5.87 -13.00 -5.46
CA GLY A 166 6.37 -14.37 -5.57
C GLY A 166 7.71 -14.60 -4.85
N PRO A 167 7.87 -15.78 -4.21
CA PRO A 167 9.04 -16.06 -3.35
C PRO A 167 10.37 -16.08 -4.10
N GLY A 168 10.37 -16.42 -5.39
CA GLY A 168 11.59 -16.41 -6.19
C GLY A 168 12.24 -15.03 -6.29
N ARG A 169 11.45 -13.97 -6.46
CA ARG A 169 11.97 -12.60 -6.53
C ARG A 169 12.54 -12.12 -5.20
N VAL A 170 11.90 -12.51 -4.09
CA VAL A 170 12.37 -12.17 -2.73
C VAL A 170 13.67 -12.90 -2.42
N ALA A 171 13.77 -14.18 -2.74
CA ALA A 171 15.00 -14.96 -2.56
C ALA A 171 16.15 -14.40 -3.40
N GLN A 172 15.89 -14.04 -4.66
CA GLN A 172 16.88 -13.42 -5.54
C GLN A 172 17.35 -12.05 -5.03
N ALA A 173 16.46 -11.25 -4.46
CA ALA A 173 16.76 -9.93 -3.91
C ALA A 173 17.42 -10.00 -2.51
N GLY A 174 17.36 -11.13 -1.82
CA GLY A 174 17.78 -11.28 -0.43
C GLY A 174 16.88 -10.53 0.57
N GLY A 175 15.72 -10.02 0.12
CA GLY A 175 14.80 -9.20 0.91
C GLY A 175 13.63 -8.69 0.07
N VAL A 176 12.96 -7.62 0.53
CA VAL A 176 11.90 -6.97 -0.25
C VAL A 176 12.48 -6.45 -1.56
N PRO A 177 12.00 -6.93 -2.74
CA PRO A 177 12.57 -6.54 -4.02
C PRO A 177 12.32 -5.06 -4.32
N ARG A 178 13.20 -4.45 -5.14
CA ARG A 178 13.07 -3.04 -5.55
C ARG A 178 11.96 -2.83 -6.60
N ILE A 179 10.78 -3.39 -6.33
CA ILE A 179 9.56 -3.24 -7.11
C ILE A 179 8.65 -2.30 -6.32
N ARG A 180 8.39 -1.11 -6.85
CA ARG A 180 7.62 -0.07 -6.13
C ARG A 180 6.24 -0.56 -5.66
N GLU A 181 5.56 -1.34 -6.48
CA GLU A 181 4.27 -1.95 -6.12
C GLU A 181 4.41 -2.84 -4.88
N THR A 182 5.40 -3.75 -4.86
CA THR A 182 5.64 -4.65 -3.74
C THR A 182 6.07 -3.91 -2.48
N GLN A 183 6.92 -2.88 -2.61
CA GLN A 183 7.33 -2.05 -1.46
C GLN A 183 6.13 -1.32 -0.84
N ASN A 184 5.27 -0.74 -1.68
CA ASN A 184 4.04 -0.09 -1.23
C ASN A 184 3.05 -1.08 -0.60
N TYR A 185 2.95 -2.29 -1.15
CA TYR A 185 2.13 -3.37 -0.61
C TYR A 185 2.59 -3.75 0.81
N VAL A 186 3.87 -4.05 0.99
CA VAL A 186 4.45 -4.39 2.30
C VAL A 186 4.22 -3.26 3.29
N ALA A 187 4.53 -2.02 2.92
CA ALA A 187 4.33 -0.86 3.79
C ALA A 187 2.86 -0.68 4.20
N ALA A 188 1.91 -0.92 3.29
CA ALA A 188 0.48 -0.78 3.56
C ALA A 188 -0.02 -1.85 4.55
N VAL A 189 0.38 -3.12 4.36
CA VAL A 189 0.00 -4.21 5.28
C VAL A 189 0.63 -4.01 6.66
N MET A 190 1.93 -3.68 6.72
CA MET A 190 2.64 -3.43 7.98
C MET A 190 2.07 -2.22 8.74
N GLY A 191 1.74 -1.14 8.02
CA GLY A 191 1.09 0.03 8.61
C GLY A 191 -0.24 -0.33 9.26
N ARG A 192 -1.07 -1.12 8.56
CA ARG A 192 -2.35 -1.58 9.09
C ARG A 192 -2.18 -2.50 10.30
N LEU A 193 -1.21 -3.41 10.26
CA LEU A 193 -0.89 -4.30 11.38
C LEU A 193 -0.48 -3.50 12.62
N SER A 194 0.33 -2.44 12.46
CA SER A 194 0.74 -1.59 13.57
C SER A 194 -0.40 -0.75 14.15
N ASP A 195 -1.43 -0.41 13.35
CA ASP A 195 -2.62 0.28 13.84
C ASP A 195 -3.47 -0.63 14.76
N HIS A 196 -3.54 -1.95 14.48
CA HIS A 196 -4.19 -2.91 15.38
C HIS A 196 -3.52 -2.98 16.75
N SER A 197 -2.18 -3.06 16.78
CA SER A 197 -1.43 -3.15 18.04
C SER A 197 -1.62 -1.93 18.95
N ARG A 198 -1.91 -0.75 18.37
CA ARG A 198 -2.16 0.48 19.13
C ARG A 198 -3.60 0.64 19.62
N SER A 199 -4.51 -0.14 19.07
CA SER A 199 -5.94 -0.08 19.45
C SER A 199 -6.26 -0.99 20.62
N ASP A 200 -5.35 -1.91 20.96
CA ASP A 200 -5.50 -2.90 22.04
C ASP A 200 -4.85 -2.43 23.36
N ASP A 201 -4.17 -1.26 23.38
CA ASP A 201 -3.59 -0.57 24.55
C ASP A 201 -4.52 0.57 25.02
#